data_5d88b3a44f3b19adeec2a7cf7582dbb2
#
_entry.id   5d88b3a44f3b19adeec2a7cf7582dbb2
#
_cell.length_a   1.000
_cell.length_b   1.000
_cell.length_c   1.000
_cell.angle_alpha   90.00
_cell.angle_beta   90.00
_cell.angle_gamma   90.00
#
_symmetry.space_group_name_H-M   'P 1'
#
loop_
_entity.id
_entity.type
_entity.pdbx_description
1 polymer ?
#
loop_
_entity_poly.entity_id
_entity_poly.type
_entity_poly.pdbx_seq_one_letter_code
_entity_poly.pdbx_strand_id
1 'polypeptide(L)'
;MSGYADNLAKAKAYLGRFRSDVTGHFIDGHFSVPENAATFENLTPTDNSSLGHVVQGTEGDIDRACEAATVAFADWRSMPGAVRKKLLNKLADMIVDRAEEIALVESMDCGQPIRFMKQAAIRGGENFRFFADK
;
A
#
# COMPACT_ATOMS: atom_id res chain seq x y z
N MET A 1 24.33 2.21 9.49
CA MET A 1 23.54 2.23 8.23
C MET A 1 23.71 0.87 7.60
N SER A 2 22.63 0.14 7.33
CA SER A 2 22.70 -1.10 6.58
C SER A 2 23.28 -0.82 5.18
N GLY A 3 24.19 -1.68 4.71
CA GLY A 3 24.82 -1.54 3.41
C GLY A 3 23.82 -1.77 2.26
N TYR A 4 24.22 -1.46 1.03
CA TYR A 4 23.39 -1.70 -0.16
C TYR A 4 22.95 -3.18 -0.27
N ALA A 5 23.87 -4.11 -0.02
CA ALA A 5 23.58 -5.54 -0.07
C ALA A 5 22.47 -5.97 0.91
N ASP A 6 22.50 -5.45 2.13
CA ASP A 6 21.47 -5.75 3.15
C ASP A 6 20.11 -5.19 2.75
N ASN A 7 20.07 -3.96 2.26
CA ASN A 7 18.83 -3.35 1.78
C ASN A 7 18.24 -4.12 0.59
N LEU A 8 19.09 -4.55 -0.35
CA LEU A 8 18.66 -5.32 -1.51
C LEU A 8 18.13 -6.71 -1.11
N ALA A 9 18.77 -7.38 -0.16
CA ALA A 9 18.31 -8.67 0.35
C ALA A 9 16.93 -8.54 1.02
N LYS A 10 16.74 -7.53 1.86
CA LYS A 10 15.44 -7.23 2.49
C LYS A 10 14.37 -6.88 1.47
N ALA A 11 14.69 -6.01 0.50
CA ALA A 11 13.75 -5.63 -0.56
C ALA A 11 13.28 -6.87 -1.34
N LYS A 12 14.20 -7.77 -1.72
CA LYS A 12 13.85 -9.03 -2.40
C LYS A 12 12.93 -9.92 -1.55
N ALA A 13 13.16 -9.99 -0.24
CA ALA A 13 12.30 -10.75 0.66
C ALA A 13 10.88 -10.16 0.73
N TYR A 14 10.75 -8.84 0.87
CA TYR A 14 9.44 -8.16 0.90
C TYR A 14 8.70 -8.25 -0.44
N LEU A 15 9.44 -8.19 -1.56
CA LEU A 15 8.86 -8.29 -2.90
C LEU A 15 8.44 -9.71 -3.28
N GLY A 16 8.88 -10.73 -2.54
CA GLY A 16 8.58 -12.13 -2.82
C GLY A 16 7.08 -12.39 -3.00
N ARG A 17 6.25 -11.81 -2.12
CA ARG A 17 4.79 -11.95 -2.17
C ARG A 17 4.13 -11.38 -3.44
N PHE A 18 4.70 -10.32 -4.01
CA PHE A 18 4.17 -9.71 -5.24
C PHE A 18 4.63 -10.45 -6.51
N ARG A 19 5.69 -11.26 -6.40
CA ARG A 19 6.22 -12.08 -7.49
C ARG A 19 5.59 -13.46 -7.55
N SER A 20 5.14 -13.99 -6.40
CA SER A 20 4.52 -15.32 -6.33
C SER A 20 3.08 -15.33 -6.83
N ASP A 21 2.36 -14.23 -6.61
CA ASP A 21 0.94 -14.15 -6.88
C ASP A 21 0.61 -12.87 -7.66
N VAL A 22 -0.48 -12.90 -8.42
CA VAL A 22 -1.01 -11.71 -9.08
C VAL A 22 -1.59 -10.78 -8.01
N THR A 23 -1.17 -9.52 -8.00
CA THR A 23 -1.73 -8.50 -7.10
C THR A 23 -3.11 -8.10 -7.61
N GLY A 24 -4.14 -8.45 -6.85
CA GLY A 24 -5.55 -8.17 -7.16
C GLY A 24 -6.04 -6.86 -6.58
N HIS A 25 -7.37 -6.68 -6.66
CA HIS A 25 -8.06 -5.55 -6.05
C HIS A 25 -8.31 -5.80 -4.56
N PHE A 26 -8.28 -4.73 -3.77
CA PHE A 26 -8.77 -4.72 -2.40
C PHE A 26 -10.03 -3.87 -2.33
N ILE A 27 -11.19 -4.52 -2.32
CA ILE A 27 -12.50 -3.85 -2.32
C ILE A 27 -13.34 -4.48 -1.22
N ASP A 28 -14.05 -3.66 -0.47
CA ASP A 28 -14.96 -4.08 0.62
C ASP A 28 -14.28 -5.01 1.65
N GLY A 29 -13.02 -4.71 2.00
CA GLY A 29 -12.25 -5.49 2.97
C GLY A 29 -11.69 -6.82 2.45
N HIS A 30 -11.81 -7.11 1.16
CA HIS A 30 -11.39 -8.37 0.56
C HIS A 30 -10.40 -8.19 -0.59
N PHE A 31 -9.37 -9.06 -0.64
CA PHE A 31 -8.53 -9.21 -1.82
C PHE A 31 -9.20 -10.14 -2.83
N SER A 32 -9.21 -9.74 -4.09
CA SER A 32 -9.74 -10.56 -5.17
C SER A 32 -8.91 -10.42 -6.44
N VAL A 33 -8.74 -11.55 -7.14
CA VAL A 33 -8.24 -11.62 -8.52
C VAL A 33 -9.41 -12.18 -9.35
N PRO A 34 -10.10 -11.35 -10.15
CA PRO A 34 -11.20 -11.84 -10.97
C PRO A 34 -10.73 -12.91 -11.93
N GLU A 35 -11.57 -13.92 -12.18
CA GLU A 35 -11.28 -14.97 -13.15
C GLU A 35 -11.12 -14.35 -14.54
N ASN A 36 -10.06 -14.74 -15.25
CA ASN A 36 -9.71 -14.21 -16.58
C ASN A 36 -9.46 -12.69 -16.64
N ALA A 37 -9.12 -12.05 -15.51
CA ALA A 37 -8.76 -10.64 -15.51
C ALA A 37 -7.50 -10.40 -16.35
N ALA A 38 -7.52 -9.33 -17.15
CA ALA A 38 -6.31 -8.83 -17.78
C ALA A 38 -5.31 -8.37 -16.70
N THR A 39 -4.04 -8.62 -16.93
CA THR A 39 -2.96 -8.21 -16.03
C THR A 39 -1.90 -7.45 -16.80
N PHE A 40 -1.15 -6.62 -16.09
CA PHE A 40 0.07 -6.02 -16.61
C PHE A 40 1.24 -6.33 -15.68
N GLU A 41 2.43 -6.37 -16.26
CA GLU A 41 3.65 -6.57 -15.50
C GLU A 41 4.14 -5.25 -14.90
N ASN A 42 4.42 -5.25 -13.60
CA ASN A 42 5.05 -4.12 -12.92
C ASN A 42 6.57 -4.28 -12.95
N LEU A 43 7.28 -3.29 -13.48
CA LEU A 43 8.73 -3.30 -13.65
C LEU A 43 9.39 -2.25 -12.76
N THR A 44 10.49 -2.61 -12.11
CA THR A 44 11.29 -1.60 -11.41
C THR A 44 12.01 -0.70 -12.42
N PRO A 45 11.98 0.62 -12.24
CA PRO A 45 12.66 1.55 -13.15
C PRO A 45 14.19 1.50 -13.04
N THR A 46 14.74 0.76 -12.08
CA THR A 46 16.18 0.67 -11.86
C THR A 46 16.88 -0.17 -12.94
N ASP A 47 16.29 -1.31 -13.29
CA ASP A 47 16.89 -2.27 -14.25
C ASP A 47 15.83 -2.97 -15.12
N ASN A 48 14.56 -2.54 -15.04
CA ASN A 48 13.41 -3.13 -15.71
C ASN A 48 13.16 -4.60 -15.34
N SER A 49 13.63 -5.05 -14.20
CA SER A 49 13.27 -6.39 -13.71
C SER A 49 11.84 -6.42 -13.17
N SER A 50 11.19 -7.57 -13.28
CA SER A 50 9.81 -7.75 -12.85
C SER A 50 9.64 -7.63 -11.34
N LEU A 51 8.66 -6.87 -10.91
CA LEU A 51 8.16 -6.81 -9.53
C LEU A 51 6.94 -7.69 -9.31
N GLY A 52 6.36 -8.24 -10.37
CA GLY A 52 5.17 -9.09 -10.35
C GLY A 52 4.11 -8.59 -11.32
N HIS A 53 2.93 -9.24 -11.29
CA HIS A 53 1.79 -8.89 -12.13
C HIS A 53 0.67 -8.27 -11.31
N VAL A 54 -0.01 -7.30 -11.90
CA VAL A 54 -1.12 -6.58 -11.27
C VAL A 54 -2.35 -6.69 -12.15
N VAL A 55 -3.51 -6.91 -11.55
CA VAL A 55 -4.79 -6.92 -12.27
C VAL A 55 -5.07 -5.55 -12.86
N GLN A 56 -5.41 -5.52 -14.15
CA GLN A 56 -5.89 -4.30 -14.79
C GLN A 56 -7.35 -4.06 -14.37
N GLY A 57 -7.58 -2.94 -13.66
CA GLY A 57 -8.91 -2.56 -13.22
C GLY A 57 -9.83 -2.21 -14.39
N THR A 58 -11.09 -2.60 -14.28
CA THR A 58 -12.17 -2.26 -15.22
C THR A 58 -13.08 -1.18 -14.63
N GLU A 59 -13.94 -0.59 -15.46
CA GLU A 59 -14.98 0.34 -15.00
C GLU A 59 -15.86 -0.30 -13.91
N GLY A 60 -16.26 -1.57 -14.10
CA GLY A 60 -17.03 -2.30 -13.11
C GLY A 60 -16.31 -2.55 -11.77
N ASP A 61 -14.98 -2.62 -11.78
CA ASP A 61 -14.19 -2.70 -10.53
C ASP A 61 -14.24 -1.36 -9.77
N ILE A 62 -14.14 -0.27 -10.50
CA ILE A 62 -14.23 1.09 -9.94
C ILE A 62 -15.62 1.32 -9.36
N ASP A 63 -16.67 0.96 -10.09
CA ASP A 63 -18.06 1.09 -9.63
C ASP A 63 -18.28 0.32 -8.31
N ARG A 64 -17.82 -0.93 -8.22
CA ARG A 64 -17.90 -1.72 -6.99
C ARG A 64 -17.13 -1.08 -5.83
N ALA A 65 -15.95 -0.52 -6.10
CA ALA A 65 -15.17 0.16 -5.07
C ALA A 65 -15.87 1.42 -4.56
N CYS A 66 -16.48 2.20 -5.47
CA CYS A 66 -17.25 3.39 -5.12
C CYS A 66 -18.52 3.04 -4.32
N GLU A 67 -19.23 1.98 -4.70
CA GLU A 67 -20.41 1.49 -3.99
C GLU A 67 -20.05 1.04 -2.57
N ALA A 68 -19.01 0.21 -2.41
CA ALA A 68 -18.52 -0.23 -1.12
C ALA A 68 -18.12 0.95 -0.22
N ALA A 69 -17.41 1.94 -0.76
CA ALA A 69 -17.03 3.14 -0.03
C ALA A 69 -18.26 3.98 0.38
N THR A 70 -19.26 4.07 -0.48
CA THR A 70 -20.50 4.81 -0.21
C THR A 70 -21.29 4.16 0.93
N VAL A 71 -21.42 2.84 0.92
CA VAL A 71 -22.06 2.08 2.00
C VAL A 71 -21.31 2.29 3.32
N ALA A 72 -20.00 2.11 3.33
CA ALA A 72 -19.17 2.25 4.52
C ALA A 72 -19.17 3.70 5.08
N PHE A 73 -19.34 4.69 4.22
CA PHE A 73 -19.35 6.09 4.62
C PHE A 73 -20.50 6.44 5.57
N ALA A 74 -21.63 5.77 5.49
CA ALA A 74 -22.78 6.00 6.38
C ALA A 74 -22.40 5.78 7.85
N ASP A 75 -21.70 4.67 8.14
CA ASP A 75 -21.22 4.35 9.48
C ASP A 75 -20.05 5.25 9.88
N TRP A 76 -19.11 5.46 8.97
CA TRP A 76 -17.94 6.30 9.21
C TRP A 76 -18.33 7.73 9.62
N ARG A 77 -19.24 8.36 8.89
CA ARG A 77 -19.67 9.74 9.19
C ARG A 77 -20.41 9.86 10.52
N SER A 78 -21.16 8.81 10.92
CA SER A 78 -21.93 8.80 12.18
C SER A 78 -21.08 8.43 13.40
N MET A 79 -19.87 7.89 13.16
CA MET A 79 -18.96 7.45 14.21
C MET A 79 -18.47 8.65 15.05
N PRO A 80 -18.46 8.55 16.40
CA PRO A 80 -17.90 9.59 17.25
C PRO A 80 -16.45 9.94 16.88
N GLY A 81 -16.11 11.24 16.88
CA GLY A 81 -14.76 11.71 16.50
C GLY A 81 -13.63 11.03 17.27
N ALA A 82 -13.81 10.78 18.56
CA ALA A 82 -12.84 10.07 19.39
C ALA A 82 -12.56 8.62 18.90
N VAL A 83 -13.57 7.95 18.34
CA VAL A 83 -13.43 6.60 17.79
C VAL A 83 -12.67 6.66 16.45
N ARG A 84 -13.03 7.60 15.55
CA ARG A 84 -12.30 7.82 14.30
C ARG A 84 -10.84 8.16 14.57
N LYS A 85 -10.57 9.05 15.52
CA LYS A 85 -9.20 9.39 15.96
C LYS A 85 -8.42 8.15 16.37
N LYS A 86 -9.01 7.27 17.19
CA LYS A 86 -8.35 6.03 17.64
C LYS A 86 -8.01 5.12 16.45
N LEU A 87 -8.90 4.97 15.48
CA LEU A 87 -8.68 4.15 14.29
C LEU A 87 -7.56 4.73 13.40
N LEU A 88 -7.57 6.04 13.15
CA LEU A 88 -6.53 6.70 12.35
C LEU A 88 -5.16 6.65 13.03
N ASN A 89 -5.09 6.81 14.35
CA ASN A 89 -3.83 6.65 15.08
C ASN A 89 -3.32 5.20 15.03
N LYS A 90 -4.21 4.19 15.14
CA LYS A 90 -3.82 2.79 14.97
C LYS A 90 -3.25 2.53 13.57
N LEU A 91 -3.87 3.09 12.53
CA LEU A 91 -3.34 3.00 11.16
C LEU A 91 -1.96 3.66 11.06
N ALA A 92 -1.78 4.84 11.66
CA ALA A 92 -0.49 5.52 11.72
C ALA A 92 0.60 4.67 12.39
N ASP A 93 0.27 4.02 13.52
CA ASP A 93 1.19 3.10 14.21
C ASP A 93 1.60 1.94 13.29
N MET A 94 0.63 1.30 12.61
CA MET A 94 0.90 0.20 11.68
C MET A 94 1.79 0.62 10.49
N ILE A 95 1.65 1.85 9.99
CA ILE A 95 2.51 2.40 8.93
C ILE A 95 3.94 2.59 9.46
N VAL A 96 4.09 3.17 10.65
CA VAL A 96 5.41 3.42 11.26
C VAL A 96 6.12 2.11 11.59
N ASP A 97 5.41 1.12 12.12
CA ASP A 97 5.96 -0.21 12.44
C ASP A 97 6.48 -0.94 11.18
N ARG A 98 5.91 -0.64 10.02
CA ARG A 98 6.31 -1.21 8.73
C ARG A 98 7.10 -0.25 7.85
N ALA A 99 7.61 0.84 8.41
CA ALA A 99 8.26 1.91 7.64
C ALA A 99 9.46 1.42 6.81
N GLU A 100 10.26 0.46 7.30
CA GLU A 100 11.37 -0.11 6.54
C GLU A 100 10.87 -0.92 5.33
N GLU A 101 9.86 -1.76 5.51
CA GLU A 101 9.25 -2.53 4.42
C GLU A 101 8.67 -1.59 3.35
N ILE A 102 7.84 -0.63 3.76
CA ILE A 102 7.23 0.36 2.86
C ILE A 102 8.30 1.10 2.08
N ALA A 103 9.34 1.59 2.77
CA ALA A 103 10.41 2.35 2.14
C ALA A 103 11.20 1.53 1.10
N LEU A 104 11.47 0.26 1.38
CA LEU A 104 12.21 -0.61 0.47
C LEU A 104 11.37 -1.01 -0.75
N VAL A 105 10.11 -1.37 -0.53
CA VAL A 105 9.18 -1.70 -1.63
C VAL A 105 8.97 -0.50 -2.54
N GLU A 106 8.67 0.67 -1.97
CA GLU A 106 8.48 1.92 -2.70
C GLU A 106 9.73 2.33 -3.49
N SER A 107 10.91 2.18 -2.87
CA SER A 107 12.19 2.47 -3.57
C SER A 107 12.40 1.58 -4.79
N MET A 108 11.98 0.31 -4.74
CA MET A 108 12.07 -0.60 -5.88
C MET A 108 11.01 -0.30 -6.94
N ASP A 109 9.82 0.08 -6.52
CA ASP A 109 8.68 0.32 -7.40
C ASP A 109 8.80 1.65 -8.17
N CYS A 110 9.16 2.72 -7.50
CA CYS A 110 9.23 4.07 -8.10
C CYS A 110 10.66 4.57 -8.39
N GLY A 111 11.69 3.81 -8.03
CA GLY A 111 13.10 4.19 -8.24
C GLY A 111 13.62 5.31 -7.33
N GLN A 112 12.86 5.76 -6.35
CA GLN A 112 13.28 6.81 -5.42
C GLN A 112 14.39 6.31 -4.48
N PRO A 113 15.42 7.12 -4.20
CA PRO A 113 16.48 6.71 -3.28
C PRO A 113 15.96 6.37 -1.89
N ILE A 114 16.39 5.22 -1.36
CA ILE A 114 15.94 4.68 -0.07
C ILE A 114 16.07 5.69 1.10
N ARG A 115 17.06 6.58 1.05
CA ARG A 115 17.24 7.62 2.08
C ARG A 115 16.04 8.57 2.20
N PHE A 116 15.33 8.83 1.09
CA PHE A 116 14.13 9.66 1.08
C PHE A 116 12.89 8.84 1.45
N MET A 117 12.81 7.59 1.00
CA MET A 117 11.66 6.73 1.27
C MET A 117 11.51 6.37 2.73
N LYS A 118 12.60 6.20 3.49
CA LYS A 118 12.55 6.01 4.95
C LYS A 118 11.80 7.15 5.67
N GLN A 119 12.04 8.38 5.24
CA GLN A 119 11.33 9.54 5.82
C GLN A 119 9.90 9.68 5.29
N ALA A 120 9.66 9.29 4.05
CA ALA A 120 8.32 9.34 3.45
C ALA A 120 7.33 8.42 4.17
N ALA A 121 7.73 7.19 4.51
CA ALA A 121 6.90 6.26 5.26
C ALA A 121 6.53 6.79 6.65
N ILE A 122 7.50 7.38 7.38
CA ILE A 122 7.24 8.00 8.69
C ILE A 122 6.27 9.18 8.56
N ARG A 123 6.50 10.08 7.59
CA ARG A 123 5.57 11.21 7.32
C ARG A 123 4.16 10.75 6.96
N GLY A 124 4.04 9.60 6.27
CA GLY A 124 2.74 8.98 6.01
C GLY A 124 1.96 8.74 7.30
N GLY A 125 2.58 8.13 8.31
CA GLY A 125 1.98 7.96 9.62
C GLY A 125 1.64 9.29 10.32
N GLU A 126 2.53 10.28 10.26
CA GLU A 126 2.32 11.60 10.85
C GLU A 126 1.13 12.34 10.21
N ASN A 127 0.92 12.20 8.89
CA ASN A 127 -0.23 12.76 8.22
C ASN A 127 -1.55 12.19 8.76
N PHE A 128 -1.64 10.86 8.97
CA PHE A 128 -2.82 10.27 9.59
C PHE A 128 -3.06 10.77 11.01
N ARG A 129 -2.00 10.96 11.82
CA ARG A 129 -2.11 11.54 13.16
C ARG A 129 -2.62 12.98 13.12
N PHE A 130 -2.08 13.78 12.21
CA PHE A 130 -2.52 15.17 12.03
C PHE A 130 -4.02 15.27 11.74
N PHE A 131 -4.53 14.47 10.78
CA PHE A 131 -5.96 14.47 10.47
C PHE A 131 -6.81 13.80 11.54
N ALA A 132 -6.26 12.89 12.34
CA ALA A 132 -6.94 12.31 13.48
C ALA A 132 -7.24 13.35 14.58
N ASP A 133 -6.47 14.43 14.65
CA ASP A 133 -6.60 15.50 15.64
C ASP A 133 -7.58 16.62 15.21
N LYS A 134 -8.08 16.59 13.97
CA LYS A 134 -9.07 17.54 13.43
C LYS A 134 -10.50 17.02 13.54
#